data_37e98a232673a899caa4d8e6f2fd4213
#
_entry.id   37e98a232673a899caa4d8e6f2fd4213
#
_cell.length_a   1.000
_cell.length_b   1.000
_cell.length_c   1.000
_cell.angle_alpha   90.00
_cell.angle_beta   90.00
_cell.angle_gamma   90.00
#
_symmetry.space_group_name_H-M   'P 1'
#
loop_
_entity.id
_entity.type
_entity.pdbx_description
1 polymer ?
#
loop_
_entity_poly.entity_id
_entity_poly.type
_entity_poly.pdbx_seq_one_letter_code
_entity_poly.pdbx_strand_id
1 'polypeptide(L)'
;MKVLLVEDDPSLREGMGELVSELADVQAVGTLDEALRALAADRFELVMTDMRIAGGHTDGRGVLQAARRQRHPVAIVSAAGPQEVAQVLHPSEPDALLIKPFQVDDIMELVERFLALKRQVVAAAGEPLDGDSPEWKEASPGVKSADPARDGARLWLRLAPEAAFPWSHPRSAHGILLVEGDLELDGERYAAPCYLFLSLGASPQVKTRAGALAVCVPLRG
;
A
#
# COMPACT_ATOMS: atom_id res chain seq x y z
N MET A 1 4.05 -11.90 -6.52
CA MET A 1 3.69 -10.50 -6.18
C MET A 1 3.30 -9.80 -7.45
N LYS A 2 2.29 -8.89 -7.39
CA LYS A 2 1.73 -8.25 -8.58
C LYS A 2 1.91 -6.74 -8.56
N VAL A 3 2.25 -6.17 -9.71
CA VAL A 3 2.34 -4.72 -9.94
C VAL A 3 1.34 -4.33 -11.03
N LEU A 4 0.54 -3.30 -10.79
CA LEU A 4 -0.27 -2.68 -11.84
C LEU A 4 0.51 -1.51 -12.42
N LEU A 5 0.74 -1.54 -13.73
CA LEU A 5 1.37 -0.46 -14.49
C LEU A 5 0.34 0.19 -15.40
N VAL A 6 0.14 1.50 -15.24
CA VAL A 6 -0.83 2.29 -16.03
C VAL A 6 -0.06 3.37 -16.80
N GLU A 7 0.10 3.18 -18.10
CA GLU A 7 0.84 4.07 -19.01
C GLU A 7 0.18 4.05 -20.38
N ASP A 8 -0.17 5.17 -20.95
CA ASP A 8 -0.87 5.23 -22.24
C ASP A 8 0.06 5.09 -23.44
N ASP A 9 1.32 5.55 -23.32
CA ASP A 9 2.31 5.31 -24.37
C ASP A 9 2.67 3.81 -24.46
N PRO A 10 2.38 3.14 -25.60
CA PRO A 10 2.59 1.70 -25.72
C PRO A 10 4.07 1.30 -25.57
N SER A 11 4.98 2.12 -26.11
CA SER A 11 6.43 1.80 -26.09
C SER A 11 6.99 1.93 -24.66
N LEU A 12 6.58 2.97 -23.95
CA LEU A 12 7.00 3.17 -22.57
C LEU A 12 6.35 2.11 -21.65
N ARG A 13 5.08 1.78 -21.87
CA ARG A 13 4.39 0.72 -21.13
C ARG A 13 5.06 -0.64 -21.32
N GLU A 14 5.45 -0.99 -22.54
CA GLU A 14 6.16 -2.23 -22.84
C GLU A 14 7.53 -2.25 -22.14
N GLY A 15 8.36 -1.22 -22.34
CA GLY A 15 9.70 -1.16 -21.75
C GLY A 15 9.68 -1.15 -20.23
N MET A 16 8.79 -0.38 -19.59
CA MET A 16 8.62 -0.41 -18.14
C MET A 16 8.08 -1.76 -17.66
N GLY A 17 7.14 -2.34 -18.41
CA GLY A 17 6.59 -3.65 -18.11
C GLY A 17 7.63 -4.75 -18.11
N GLU A 18 8.54 -4.76 -19.11
CA GLU A 18 9.67 -5.70 -19.17
C GLU A 18 10.58 -5.57 -17.94
N LEU A 19 10.99 -4.35 -17.60
CA LEU A 19 11.86 -4.09 -16.44
C LEU A 19 11.20 -4.56 -15.14
N VAL A 20 9.95 -4.19 -14.90
CA VAL A 20 9.24 -4.56 -13.67
C VAL A 20 8.97 -6.07 -13.61
N SER A 21 8.83 -6.74 -14.76
CA SER A 21 8.59 -8.19 -14.85
C SER A 21 9.76 -9.02 -14.31
N GLU A 22 10.96 -8.46 -14.22
CA GLU A 22 12.10 -9.11 -13.57
C GLU A 22 11.90 -9.29 -12.06
N LEU A 23 11.04 -8.47 -11.44
CA LEU A 23 10.81 -8.47 -9.99
C LEU A 23 9.43 -9.00 -9.57
N ALA A 24 8.41 -8.87 -10.42
CA ALA A 24 7.02 -9.18 -10.08
C ALA A 24 6.19 -9.54 -11.31
N ASP A 25 5.01 -10.14 -11.08
CA ASP A 25 4.00 -10.28 -12.13
C ASP A 25 3.42 -8.91 -12.47
N VAL A 26 3.47 -8.51 -13.73
CA VAL A 26 3.01 -7.20 -14.19
C VAL A 26 1.69 -7.32 -14.91
N GLN A 27 0.73 -6.51 -14.49
CA GLN A 27 -0.45 -6.22 -15.28
C GLN A 27 -0.32 -4.80 -15.83
N ALA A 28 -0.03 -4.68 -17.14
CA ALA A 28 0.13 -3.40 -17.81
C ALA A 28 -1.14 -3.03 -18.57
N VAL A 29 -1.63 -1.79 -18.37
CA VAL A 29 -2.85 -1.26 -18.98
C VAL A 29 -2.63 0.16 -19.48
N GLY A 30 -3.42 0.60 -20.48
CA GLY A 30 -3.24 1.88 -21.15
C GLY A 30 -4.26 2.96 -20.78
N THR A 31 -5.30 2.62 -20.02
CA THR A 31 -6.43 3.53 -19.77
C THR A 31 -6.88 3.49 -18.31
N LEU A 32 -7.56 4.58 -17.86
CA LEU A 32 -8.19 4.63 -16.54
C LEU A 32 -9.23 3.51 -16.36
N ASP A 33 -10.08 3.25 -17.35
CA ASP A 33 -11.12 2.23 -17.25
C ASP A 33 -10.54 0.82 -17.10
N GLU A 34 -9.43 0.52 -17.77
CA GLU A 34 -8.73 -0.75 -17.60
C GLU A 34 -8.09 -0.84 -16.21
N ALA A 35 -7.49 0.24 -15.73
CA ALA A 35 -6.91 0.31 -14.39
C ALA A 35 -7.98 0.09 -13.30
N LEU A 36 -9.14 0.73 -13.41
CA LEU A 36 -10.25 0.56 -12.47
C LEU A 36 -10.79 -0.88 -12.48
N ARG A 37 -10.89 -1.52 -13.65
CA ARG A 37 -11.27 -2.94 -13.76
C ARG A 37 -10.23 -3.86 -13.13
N ALA A 38 -8.95 -3.60 -13.36
CA ALA A 38 -7.87 -4.37 -12.75
C ALA A 38 -7.89 -4.26 -11.22
N LEU A 39 -8.02 -3.04 -10.69
CA LEU A 39 -8.12 -2.79 -9.23
C LEU A 39 -9.35 -3.46 -8.60
N ALA A 40 -10.48 -3.54 -9.33
CA ALA A 40 -11.67 -4.22 -8.84
C ALA A 40 -11.55 -5.75 -8.83
N ALA A 41 -10.70 -6.31 -9.69
CA ALA A 41 -10.55 -7.75 -9.87
C ALA A 41 -9.43 -8.37 -9.03
N ASP A 42 -8.39 -7.61 -8.70
CA ASP A 42 -7.17 -8.15 -8.12
C ASP A 42 -6.53 -7.21 -7.08
N ARG A 43 -5.56 -7.73 -6.34
CA ARG A 43 -4.77 -6.95 -5.39
C ARG A 43 -3.33 -6.82 -5.87
N PHE A 44 -2.76 -5.62 -5.66
CA PHE A 44 -1.43 -5.26 -6.12
C PHE A 44 -0.56 -4.81 -4.95
N GLU A 45 0.71 -5.20 -4.96
CA GLU A 45 1.72 -4.73 -4.01
C GLU A 45 2.25 -3.34 -4.36
N LEU A 46 2.02 -2.90 -5.61
CA LEU A 46 2.30 -1.55 -6.06
C LEU A 46 1.42 -1.22 -7.27
N VAL A 47 0.90 0.00 -7.31
CA VAL A 47 0.26 0.59 -8.49
C VAL A 47 1.16 1.71 -8.98
N MET A 48 1.68 1.59 -10.20
CA MET A 48 2.43 2.63 -10.88
C MET A 48 1.56 3.26 -11.95
N THR A 49 1.42 4.57 -11.96
CA THR A 49 0.57 5.24 -12.95
C THR A 49 1.20 6.52 -13.46
N ASP A 50 1.12 6.76 -14.76
CA ASP A 50 1.36 8.11 -15.27
C ASP A 50 0.32 9.06 -14.65
N MET A 51 0.72 10.29 -14.43
CA MET A 51 -0.18 11.36 -14.01
C MET A 51 -1.17 11.74 -15.13
N ARG A 52 -0.74 11.64 -16.39
CA ARG A 52 -1.52 11.99 -17.58
C ARG A 52 -1.72 10.76 -18.45
N ILE A 53 -2.92 10.20 -18.45
CA ILE A 53 -3.28 9.00 -19.22
C ILE A 53 -4.24 9.40 -20.33
N ALA A 54 -4.01 8.94 -21.58
CA ALA A 54 -4.93 8.96 -22.72
C ALA A 54 -5.72 10.26 -22.94
N GLY A 55 -5.01 11.41 -22.95
CA GLY A 55 -5.62 12.72 -23.28
C GLY A 55 -6.42 13.39 -22.15
N GLY A 56 -6.53 12.75 -21.00
CA GLY A 56 -7.08 13.34 -19.77
C GLY A 56 -5.99 14.02 -18.94
N HIS A 57 -6.22 15.26 -18.52
CA HIS A 57 -5.23 15.98 -17.70
C HIS A 57 -5.12 15.46 -16.26
N THR A 58 -5.96 14.51 -15.83
CA THR A 58 -6.11 14.11 -14.42
C THR A 58 -6.40 12.62 -14.21
N ASP A 59 -6.26 11.77 -15.22
CA ASP A 59 -6.68 10.36 -15.13
C ASP A 59 -5.83 9.56 -14.14
N GLY A 60 -4.55 9.88 -13.97
CA GLY A 60 -3.69 9.33 -12.93
C GLY A 60 -4.20 9.61 -11.51
N ARG A 61 -4.87 10.76 -11.29
CA ARG A 61 -5.56 11.05 -10.02
C ARG A 61 -6.71 10.07 -9.75
N GLY A 62 -7.45 9.68 -10.79
CA GLY A 62 -8.52 8.69 -10.68
C GLY A 62 -7.98 7.31 -10.26
N VAL A 63 -6.86 6.88 -10.85
CA VAL A 63 -6.16 5.65 -10.46
C VAL A 63 -5.67 5.73 -9.01
N LEU A 64 -5.01 6.84 -8.63
CA LEU A 64 -4.53 7.07 -7.26
C LEU A 64 -5.68 6.95 -6.25
N GLN A 65 -6.81 7.62 -6.50
CA GLN A 65 -7.95 7.60 -5.59
C GLN A 65 -8.58 6.21 -5.46
N ALA A 66 -8.70 5.46 -6.57
CA ALA A 66 -9.23 4.11 -6.55
C ALA A 66 -8.31 3.14 -5.81
N ALA A 67 -7.02 3.17 -6.10
CA ALA A 67 -6.03 2.34 -5.45
C ALA A 67 -5.95 2.62 -3.92
N ARG A 68 -6.01 3.90 -3.53
CA ARG A 68 -6.02 4.32 -2.13
C ARG A 68 -7.23 3.81 -1.36
N ARG A 69 -8.41 3.85 -1.95
CA ARG A 69 -9.63 3.29 -1.32
C ARG A 69 -9.47 1.81 -1.00
N GLN A 70 -8.79 1.08 -1.88
CA GLN A 70 -8.53 -0.35 -1.71
C GLN A 70 -7.24 -0.67 -0.94
N ARG A 71 -6.56 0.35 -0.39
CA ARG A 71 -5.34 0.17 0.41
C ARG A 71 -4.17 -0.43 -0.37
N HIS A 72 -3.99 0.02 -1.62
CA HIS A 72 -2.78 -0.24 -2.41
C HIS A 72 -1.80 0.93 -2.30
N PRO A 73 -0.48 0.69 -2.28
CA PRO A 73 0.51 1.75 -2.45
C PRO A 73 0.51 2.26 -3.89
N VAL A 74 0.74 3.56 -4.07
CA VAL A 74 0.73 4.20 -5.39
C VAL A 74 1.99 5.01 -5.63
N ALA A 75 2.66 4.72 -6.74
CA ALA A 75 3.72 5.53 -7.30
C ALA A 75 3.21 6.30 -8.54
N ILE A 76 3.46 7.59 -8.58
CA ILE A 76 3.20 8.40 -9.77
C ILE A 76 4.49 8.46 -10.62
N VAL A 77 4.34 8.20 -11.91
CA VAL A 77 5.40 8.38 -12.92
C VAL A 77 5.03 9.61 -13.74
N SER A 78 5.89 10.65 -13.77
CA SER A 78 5.47 11.93 -14.35
C SER A 78 6.62 12.69 -15.02
N ALA A 79 6.33 13.37 -16.12
CA ALA A 79 7.21 14.37 -16.70
C ALA A 79 7.13 15.73 -15.96
N ALA A 80 6.09 15.94 -15.13
CA ALA A 80 5.95 17.15 -14.33
C ALA A 80 6.79 17.06 -13.05
N GLY A 81 7.28 18.22 -12.59
CA GLY A 81 8.06 18.30 -11.36
C GLY A 81 7.22 18.05 -10.10
N PRO A 82 7.88 17.77 -8.94
CA PRO A 82 7.19 17.40 -7.70
C PRO A 82 6.14 18.42 -7.24
N GLN A 83 6.38 19.72 -7.43
CA GLN A 83 5.44 20.79 -7.03
C GLN A 83 4.17 20.75 -7.88
N GLU A 84 4.29 20.55 -9.19
CA GLU A 84 3.13 20.44 -10.09
C GLU A 84 2.32 19.18 -9.78
N VAL A 85 3.01 18.04 -9.56
CA VAL A 85 2.37 16.78 -9.16
C VAL A 85 1.59 16.97 -7.87
N ALA A 86 2.18 17.59 -6.85
CA ALA A 86 1.50 17.85 -5.59
C ALA A 86 0.26 18.75 -5.76
N GLN A 87 0.33 19.78 -6.60
CA GLN A 87 -0.83 20.66 -6.88
C GLN A 87 -1.97 19.91 -7.58
N VAL A 88 -1.65 19.10 -8.59
CA VAL A 88 -2.64 18.35 -9.37
C VAL A 88 -3.32 17.27 -8.53
N LEU A 89 -2.55 16.60 -7.68
CA LEU A 89 -3.05 15.47 -6.89
C LEU A 89 -3.70 15.87 -5.56
N HIS A 90 -3.50 17.13 -5.12
CA HIS A 90 -4.06 17.60 -3.82
C HIS A 90 -5.57 17.26 -3.67
N PRO A 91 -6.01 16.79 -2.49
CA PRO A 91 -5.27 16.59 -1.23
C PRO A 91 -4.57 15.22 -1.12
N SER A 92 -4.60 14.39 -2.15
CA SER A 92 -4.01 13.04 -2.13
C SER A 92 -2.56 13.10 -2.59
N GLU A 93 -1.64 12.60 -1.79
CA GLU A 93 -0.23 12.47 -2.15
C GLU A 93 0.10 11.03 -2.56
N PRO A 94 0.94 10.78 -3.58
CA PRO A 94 1.41 9.45 -3.89
C PRO A 94 2.38 8.95 -2.82
N ASP A 95 2.57 7.63 -2.73
CA ASP A 95 3.52 7.02 -1.79
C ASP A 95 4.95 7.06 -2.32
N ALA A 96 5.10 7.26 -3.63
CA ALA A 96 6.35 7.53 -4.31
C ALA A 96 6.12 8.32 -5.59
N LEU A 97 7.18 8.99 -6.06
CA LEU A 97 7.19 9.77 -7.28
C LEU A 97 8.45 9.43 -8.08
N LEU A 98 8.25 9.08 -9.35
CA LEU A 98 9.31 8.86 -10.33
C LEU A 98 9.20 9.93 -11.42
N ILE A 99 10.23 10.75 -11.58
CA ILE A 99 10.24 11.85 -12.55
C ILE A 99 10.90 11.41 -13.87
N LYS A 100 10.21 11.60 -14.99
CA LYS A 100 10.73 11.36 -16.34
C LYS A 100 11.69 12.51 -16.74
N PRO A 101 12.87 12.24 -17.36
CA PRO A 101 13.42 10.92 -17.63
C PRO A 101 14.07 10.29 -16.39
N PHE A 102 13.89 8.99 -16.21
CA PHE A 102 14.46 8.19 -15.12
C PHE A 102 15.42 7.13 -15.66
N GLN A 103 16.29 6.60 -14.81
CA GLN A 103 17.18 5.48 -15.14
C GLN A 103 16.49 4.14 -14.80
N VAL A 104 17.04 3.05 -15.36
CA VAL A 104 16.55 1.69 -15.05
C VAL A 104 16.60 1.43 -13.55
N ASP A 105 17.69 1.81 -12.89
CA ASP A 105 17.86 1.59 -11.45
C ASP A 105 16.80 2.32 -10.62
N ASP A 106 16.37 3.52 -11.03
CA ASP A 106 15.33 4.28 -10.31
C ASP A 106 14.00 3.53 -10.24
N ILE A 107 13.59 2.89 -11.36
CA ILE A 107 12.36 2.11 -11.41
C ILE A 107 12.50 0.79 -10.64
N MET A 108 13.66 0.12 -10.73
CA MET A 108 13.92 -1.12 -10.04
C MET A 108 13.94 -0.91 -8.51
N GLU A 109 14.63 0.11 -8.02
CA GLU A 109 14.65 0.47 -6.60
C GLU A 109 13.26 0.82 -6.06
N LEU A 110 12.50 1.60 -6.84
CA LEU A 110 11.13 1.95 -6.49
C LEU A 110 10.26 0.70 -6.29
N VAL A 111 10.26 -0.20 -7.27
CA VAL A 111 9.45 -1.44 -7.22
C VAL A 111 9.92 -2.31 -6.06
N GLU A 112 11.23 -2.57 -5.97
CA GLU A 112 11.83 -3.42 -4.95
C GLU A 112 11.49 -2.95 -3.52
N ARG A 113 11.45 -1.64 -3.28
CA ARG A 113 11.10 -1.06 -1.98
C ARG A 113 9.72 -1.53 -1.48
N PHE A 114 8.70 -1.53 -2.34
CA PHE A 114 7.34 -1.95 -1.95
C PHE A 114 7.22 -3.48 -1.87
N LEU A 115 7.89 -4.20 -2.75
CA LEU A 115 7.94 -5.66 -2.69
C LEU A 115 8.68 -6.15 -1.44
N ALA A 116 9.78 -5.49 -1.07
CA ALA A 116 10.52 -5.78 0.16
C ALA A 116 9.65 -5.55 1.40
N LEU A 117 8.86 -4.46 1.44
CA LEU A 117 7.91 -4.23 2.53
C LEU A 117 6.93 -5.40 2.67
N LYS A 118 6.34 -5.85 1.57
CA LYS A 118 5.43 -7.01 1.60
C LYS A 118 6.13 -8.25 2.14
N ARG A 119 7.36 -8.55 1.68
CA ARG A 119 8.14 -9.69 2.19
C ARG A 119 8.42 -9.56 3.69
N GLN A 120 8.78 -8.37 4.17
CA GLN A 120 9.04 -8.12 5.60
C GLN A 120 7.78 -8.34 6.44
N VAL A 121 6.61 -7.86 5.98
CA VAL A 121 5.34 -8.05 6.69
C VAL A 121 4.97 -9.54 6.76
N VAL A 122 5.12 -10.27 5.66
CA VAL A 122 4.84 -11.72 5.62
C VAL A 122 5.81 -12.50 6.52
N ALA A 123 7.11 -12.16 6.48
CA ALA A 123 8.11 -12.77 7.37
C ALA A 123 7.78 -12.49 8.84
N ALA A 124 7.42 -11.25 9.18
CA ALA A 124 7.04 -10.86 10.52
C ALA A 124 5.81 -11.62 11.05
N ALA A 125 4.87 -11.94 10.17
CA ALA A 125 3.69 -12.74 10.52
C ALA A 125 3.99 -14.22 10.73
N GLY A 126 5.01 -14.74 10.08
CA GLY A 126 5.47 -16.14 10.22
C GLY A 126 6.34 -16.39 11.44
N GLU A 127 6.85 -15.34 12.08
CA GLU A 127 7.62 -15.50 13.32
C GLU A 127 6.68 -15.79 14.50
N PRO A 128 6.97 -16.84 15.30
CA PRO A 128 6.17 -17.14 16.48
C PRO A 128 6.09 -15.92 17.40
N LEU A 129 4.91 -15.66 17.93
CA LEU A 129 4.74 -14.72 19.05
C LEU A 129 5.31 -15.31 20.35
N ASP A 130 5.88 -16.53 20.28
CA ASP A 130 6.33 -17.39 21.36
C ASP A 130 7.84 -17.27 21.67
N GLY A 131 8.23 -16.16 22.11
CA GLY A 131 9.33 -16.12 23.06
C GLY A 131 8.79 -15.26 24.17
N ASP A 132 8.95 -15.48 25.41
CA ASP A 132 8.34 -14.76 26.51
C ASP A 132 7.18 -13.85 26.06
N SER A 133 5.96 -14.33 26.21
CA SER A 133 4.70 -13.75 25.64
C SER A 133 4.80 -12.25 25.37
N PRO A 134 4.65 -11.77 24.17
CA PRO A 134 4.83 -10.34 23.90
C PRO A 134 3.99 -9.57 24.91
N GLU A 135 4.61 -8.60 25.59
CA GLU A 135 3.87 -7.77 26.55
C GLU A 135 2.79 -7.00 25.80
N TRP A 136 1.59 -7.57 25.76
CA TRP A 136 0.44 -6.90 25.19
C TRP A 136 0.05 -5.71 26.07
N LYS A 137 0.11 -4.52 25.48
CA LYS A 137 -0.33 -3.27 26.11
C LYS A 137 -1.66 -2.86 25.55
N GLU A 138 -2.57 -2.41 26.40
CA GLU A 138 -3.83 -1.84 25.94
C GLU A 138 -3.55 -0.48 25.28
N ALA A 139 -3.86 -0.36 23.99
CA ALA A 139 -3.70 0.87 23.22
C ALA A 139 -5.00 1.71 23.24
N SER A 140 -6.15 1.04 23.28
CA SER A 140 -7.49 1.62 23.45
C SER A 140 -8.46 0.51 23.85
N PRO A 141 -9.69 0.81 24.28
CA PRO A 141 -10.65 -0.20 24.67
C PRO A 141 -10.83 -1.29 23.60
N GLY A 142 -10.55 -2.53 23.98
CA GLY A 142 -10.61 -3.69 23.08
C GLY A 142 -9.49 -3.80 22.05
N VAL A 143 -8.48 -2.92 22.10
CA VAL A 143 -7.31 -2.94 21.19
C VAL A 143 -6.03 -3.09 22.00
N LYS A 144 -5.30 -4.16 21.74
CA LYS A 144 -3.99 -4.41 22.34
C LYS A 144 -2.90 -4.34 21.28
N SER A 145 -1.75 -3.82 21.65
CA SER A 145 -0.56 -3.77 20.80
C SER A 145 0.62 -4.45 21.48
N ALA A 146 1.52 -5.01 20.68
CA ALA A 146 2.78 -5.57 21.14
C ALA A 146 3.89 -5.25 20.14
N ASP A 147 5.04 -4.81 20.65
CA ASP A 147 6.28 -4.61 19.90
C ASP A 147 7.35 -5.53 20.49
N PRO A 148 7.51 -6.76 19.98
CA PRO A 148 8.41 -7.75 20.56
C PRO A 148 9.87 -7.32 20.59
N ALA A 149 10.32 -6.57 19.57
CA ALA A 149 11.70 -6.10 19.47
C ALA A 149 11.93 -4.78 20.22
N ARG A 150 10.85 -4.07 20.60
CA ARG A 150 10.88 -2.74 21.25
C ARG A 150 11.60 -1.65 20.43
N ASP A 151 11.68 -1.85 19.11
CA ASP A 151 12.37 -0.95 18.19
C ASP A 151 11.42 -0.26 17.19
N GLY A 152 10.12 -0.56 17.28
CA GLY A 152 9.10 -0.05 16.36
C GLY A 152 9.19 -0.61 14.93
N ALA A 153 10.06 -1.60 14.70
CA ALA A 153 10.20 -2.21 13.39
C ALA A 153 9.03 -3.14 13.04
N ARG A 154 8.34 -3.63 14.07
CA ARG A 154 7.21 -4.54 13.93
C ARG A 154 6.21 -4.31 15.06
N LEU A 155 4.97 -4.02 14.70
CA LEU A 155 3.89 -3.85 15.66
C LEU A 155 2.80 -4.89 15.42
N TRP A 156 2.51 -5.66 16.43
CA TRP A 156 1.33 -6.53 16.44
C TRP A 156 0.13 -5.81 17.05
N LEU A 157 -1.04 -6.05 16.46
CA LEU A 157 -2.31 -5.56 16.93
C LEU A 157 -3.28 -6.71 17.10
N ARG A 158 -3.92 -6.74 18.26
CA ARG A 158 -5.03 -7.66 18.55
C ARG A 158 -6.27 -6.85 18.90
N LEU A 159 -7.32 -7.06 18.16
CA LEU A 159 -8.62 -6.41 18.35
C LEU A 159 -9.61 -7.42 18.89
N ALA A 160 -10.33 -7.04 19.94
CA ALA A 160 -11.47 -7.81 20.42
C ALA A 160 -12.64 -7.68 19.43
N PRO A 161 -13.59 -8.63 19.43
CA PRO A 161 -14.84 -8.46 18.68
C PRO A 161 -15.51 -7.13 18.98
N GLU A 162 -16.08 -6.50 17.94
CA GLU A 162 -16.77 -5.20 17.99
C GLU A 162 -15.85 -4.00 18.37
N ALA A 163 -14.54 -4.20 18.43
CA ALA A 163 -13.60 -3.10 18.68
C ALA A 163 -13.61 -2.08 17.53
N ALA A 164 -13.50 -0.81 17.88
CA ALA A 164 -13.38 0.29 16.95
C ALA A 164 -12.41 1.34 17.49
N PHE A 165 -11.52 1.85 16.62
CA PHE A 165 -10.58 2.90 16.99
C PHE A 165 -10.10 3.69 15.76
N PRO A 166 -9.70 4.96 15.93
CA PRO A 166 -9.00 5.69 14.88
C PRO A 166 -7.56 5.20 14.80
N TRP A 167 -7.14 4.72 13.62
CA TRP A 167 -5.73 4.42 13.38
C TRP A 167 -4.97 5.72 13.12
N SER A 168 -3.91 5.95 13.84
CA SER A 168 -3.05 7.12 13.62
C SER A 168 -1.58 6.72 13.69
N HIS A 169 -0.92 6.65 12.55
CA HIS A 169 0.53 6.57 12.42
C HIS A 169 1.04 7.67 11.49
N PRO A 170 1.08 8.92 11.96
CA PRO A 170 1.34 10.07 11.08
C PRO A 170 2.77 10.17 10.56
N ARG A 171 3.70 9.34 11.05
CA ARG A 171 5.14 9.49 10.76
C ARG A 171 5.69 8.55 9.69
N SER A 172 4.95 7.52 9.29
CA SER A 172 5.39 6.56 8.27
C SER A 172 4.21 5.88 7.61
N ALA A 173 4.40 5.47 6.36
CA ALA A 173 3.52 4.52 5.71
C ALA A 173 3.80 3.11 6.26
N HIS A 174 2.80 2.21 6.20
CA HIS A 174 2.91 0.87 6.77
C HIS A 174 2.34 -0.19 5.83
N GLY A 175 3.05 -1.30 5.70
CA GLY A 175 2.47 -2.56 5.26
C GLY A 175 1.80 -3.26 6.44
N ILE A 176 0.61 -3.81 6.23
CA ILE A 176 -0.17 -4.53 7.23
C ILE A 176 -0.54 -5.89 6.67
N LEU A 177 -0.32 -6.96 7.42
CA LEU A 177 -0.93 -8.24 7.14
C LEU A 177 -2.00 -8.51 8.21
N LEU A 178 -3.25 -8.59 7.78
CA LEU A 178 -4.33 -9.15 8.57
C LEU A 178 -4.16 -10.67 8.57
N VAL A 179 -3.82 -11.23 9.73
CA VAL A 179 -3.50 -12.64 9.92
C VAL A 179 -4.74 -13.45 10.26
N GLU A 180 -5.61 -12.89 11.13
CA GLU A 180 -6.85 -13.53 11.56
C GLU A 180 -7.98 -12.51 11.65
N GLY A 181 -9.21 -13.00 11.43
CA GLY A 181 -10.44 -12.24 11.60
C GLY A 181 -10.77 -11.30 10.44
N ASP A 182 -11.34 -10.15 10.75
CA ASP A 182 -11.80 -9.15 9.79
C ASP A 182 -11.44 -7.73 10.22
N LEU A 183 -11.23 -6.85 9.24
CA LEU A 183 -11.11 -5.41 9.45
C LEU A 183 -12.04 -4.66 8.50
N GLU A 184 -12.64 -3.60 9.00
CA GLU A 184 -13.30 -2.56 8.20
C GLU A 184 -12.49 -1.27 8.34
N LEU A 185 -12.04 -0.72 7.22
CA LEU A 185 -11.28 0.53 7.14
C LEU A 185 -12.07 1.53 6.29
N ASP A 186 -12.57 2.60 6.91
CA ASP A 186 -13.43 3.62 6.26
C ASP A 186 -14.62 3.02 5.47
N GLY A 187 -15.23 1.94 5.99
CA GLY A 187 -16.37 1.25 5.39
C GLY A 187 -16.01 0.10 4.44
N GLU A 188 -14.76 -0.01 4.01
CA GLU A 188 -14.30 -1.15 3.19
C GLU A 188 -13.88 -2.32 4.06
N ARG A 189 -14.30 -3.54 3.70
CA ARG A 189 -14.09 -4.75 4.50
C ARG A 189 -13.00 -5.63 3.92
N TYR A 190 -12.19 -6.16 4.83
CA TYR A 190 -11.08 -7.06 4.53
C TYR A 190 -11.15 -8.27 5.45
N ALA A 191 -11.02 -9.46 4.88
CA ALA A 191 -10.95 -10.73 5.62
C ALA A 191 -9.54 -11.31 5.55
N ALA A 192 -9.10 -11.93 6.63
CA ALA A 192 -7.80 -12.59 6.67
C ALA A 192 -7.76 -13.87 5.79
N PRO A 193 -6.57 -14.20 5.20
CA PRO A 193 -5.36 -13.40 5.19
C PRO A 193 -5.41 -12.27 4.14
N CYS A 194 -5.06 -11.05 4.51
CA CYS A 194 -5.09 -9.92 3.56
C CYS A 194 -3.95 -8.94 3.83
N TYR A 195 -3.17 -8.63 2.77
CA TYR A 195 -2.19 -7.56 2.82
C TYR A 195 -2.84 -6.22 2.47
N LEU A 196 -2.54 -5.20 3.27
CA LEU A 196 -3.03 -3.84 3.14
C LEU A 196 -1.87 -2.86 3.24
N PHE A 197 -2.03 -1.69 2.65
CA PHE A 197 -1.08 -0.60 2.79
C PHE A 197 -1.76 0.65 3.33
N LEU A 198 -1.16 1.23 4.36
CA LEU A 198 -1.56 2.55 4.88
C LEU A 198 -0.50 3.57 4.52
N SER A 199 -0.88 4.52 3.72
CA SER A 199 -0.04 5.62 3.28
C SER A 199 0.32 6.55 4.44
N LEU A 200 1.39 7.31 4.27
CA LEU A 200 1.77 8.38 5.20
C LEU A 200 0.57 9.32 5.44
N GLY A 201 0.33 9.64 6.70
CA GLY A 201 -0.76 10.52 7.10
C GLY A 201 -2.17 9.91 7.05
N ALA A 202 -2.31 8.65 6.58
CA ALA A 202 -3.60 7.98 6.61
C ALA A 202 -4.07 7.76 8.06
N SER A 203 -5.33 8.09 8.33
CA SER A 203 -5.96 7.92 9.65
C SER A 203 -7.35 7.31 9.49
N PRO A 204 -7.45 6.05 9.03
CA PRO A 204 -8.74 5.41 8.83
C PRO A 204 -9.44 5.12 10.15
N GLN A 205 -10.76 5.11 10.11
CA GLN A 205 -11.58 4.50 11.15
C GLN A 205 -11.51 2.98 11.00
N VAL A 206 -10.96 2.31 12.00
CA VAL A 206 -10.81 0.86 12.04
C VAL A 206 -11.92 0.26 12.88
N LYS A 207 -12.57 -0.76 12.35
CA LYS A 207 -13.55 -1.57 13.05
C LYS A 207 -13.32 -3.04 12.76
N THR A 208 -13.79 -3.91 13.64
CA THR A 208 -13.86 -5.35 13.42
C THR A 208 -15.17 -5.89 13.98
N ARG A 209 -15.68 -6.96 13.40
CA ARG A 209 -16.85 -7.67 13.94
C ARG A 209 -16.46 -8.90 14.74
N ALA A 210 -15.60 -9.73 14.14
CA ALA A 210 -15.19 -11.00 14.74
C ALA A 210 -13.94 -10.89 15.63
N GLY A 211 -13.30 -9.73 15.65
CA GLY A 211 -11.97 -9.54 16.17
C GLY A 211 -10.91 -9.70 15.07
N ALA A 212 -9.70 -9.27 15.35
CA ALA A 212 -8.61 -9.32 14.38
C ALA A 212 -7.25 -9.51 15.03
N LEU A 213 -6.35 -10.16 14.31
CA LEU A 213 -4.92 -10.18 14.57
C LEU A 213 -4.20 -9.66 13.33
N ALA A 214 -3.39 -8.64 13.50
CA ALA A 214 -2.65 -8.03 12.41
C ALA A 214 -1.20 -7.71 12.82
N VAL A 215 -0.28 -7.76 11.86
CA VAL A 215 1.09 -7.29 11.98
C VAL A 215 1.34 -6.13 11.05
N CYS A 216 2.03 -5.11 11.55
CA CYS A 216 2.34 -3.87 10.85
C CYS A 216 3.85 -3.66 10.81
N VAL A 217 4.36 -3.28 9.65
CA VAL A 217 5.77 -2.96 9.43
C VAL A 217 5.85 -1.59 8.73
N PRO A 218 6.65 -0.64 9.25
CA PRO A 218 6.80 0.66 8.61
C PRO A 218 7.57 0.55 7.29
N LEU A 219 7.15 1.32 6.29
CA LEU A 219 7.93 1.52 5.07
C LEU A 219 9.17 2.34 5.43
N ARG A 220 10.33 1.75 5.24
CA ARG A 220 11.61 2.45 5.42
C ARG A 220 11.95 3.21 4.14
N GLY A 221 12.47 4.43 4.33
CA GLY A 221 12.94 5.27 3.22
C GLY A 221 14.26 4.80 2.65
#